data_254758ba172da84416462d2b9820f929
#
_entry.id   254758ba172da84416462d2b9820f929
#
_cell.length_a   1.000
_cell.length_b   1.000
_cell.length_c   1.000
_cell.angle_alpha   90.00
_cell.angle_beta   90.00
_cell.angle_gamma   90.00
#
_symmetry.space_group_name_H-M   'P 1'
#
loop_
_entity.id
_entity.type
_entity.pdbx_description
1 polymer ?
#
loop_
_entity_poly.entity_id
_entity_poly.type
_entity_poly.pdbx_seq_one_letter_code
_entity_poly.pdbx_strand_id
1 'polypeptide(L)'
;MQDLKRQKLPLRLIGSMQRVIVALAALAPLVLSPAHAEDKEVTIAYQQIVDPWVVAIANGSIEKATSYKINWRQFESGAKVATAMASGDVKVGVIGSSPLTAAVSQGLDLQLFWILDNINQAEAMVVRNASNVSKPADLKGKTIGVPFVSTTHYHTMFALQHWGIDPKDVKILNMQPNQIVAAWERGDIDAAYVWNPALAELKKSGHVLVTSGDLSKLGKPTFDGIAVDRKWGEEHKDFMAKLVKAIADADDQYRRNPSQWSATSPQAAAITKMIGGTAADVPESLSLYAYPTLAEQASPQWLGGGSSSRAAAALKDTSAFLKEQKRISELAPDYSKFVTPAYAEAAMKLK
;
A
#
# COMPACT_ATOMS: atom_id res chain seq x y z
N MET A 1 5.35 -80.87 5.36
CA MET A 1 4.31 -81.90 5.14
C MET A 1 3.39 -81.34 4.11
N GLN A 2 3.63 -81.86 2.92
CA GLN A 2 2.63 -82.53 2.04
C GLN A 2 1.66 -81.49 1.39
N ASP A 3 1.36 -81.53 0.13
CA ASP A 3 1.89 -82.25 -1.06
C ASP A 3 1.21 -81.61 -2.28
N LEU A 4 1.98 -81.37 -3.31
CA LEU A 4 1.75 -81.60 -4.71
C LEU A 4 0.33 -82.00 -5.21
N LYS A 5 -0.17 -81.35 -6.23
CA LYS A 5 -0.35 -82.07 -7.52
C LYS A 5 -0.58 -81.14 -8.71
N ARG A 6 0.31 -81.27 -9.68
CA ARG A 6 0.18 -80.90 -11.10
C ARG A 6 -0.89 -81.70 -11.81
N GLN A 7 -1.60 -81.11 -12.75
CA GLN A 7 -1.99 -81.86 -13.94
C GLN A 7 -2.00 -80.95 -15.22
N LYS A 8 -1.50 -81.60 -16.27
CA LYS A 8 -1.19 -81.04 -17.60
C LYS A 8 -2.35 -81.29 -18.59
N LEU A 9 -2.46 -80.30 -19.52
CA LEU A 9 -2.86 -80.34 -20.92
C LEU A 9 -3.61 -81.57 -21.54
N PRO A 10 -4.43 -81.37 -22.63
CA PRO A 10 -3.81 -81.32 -23.95
C PRO A 10 -4.37 -80.34 -24.98
N LEU A 11 -3.54 -80.15 -25.99
CA LEU A 11 -3.74 -79.50 -27.28
C LEU A 11 -4.74 -80.18 -28.20
N ARG A 12 -5.33 -79.44 -29.13
CA ARG A 12 -5.61 -79.60 -30.56
C ARG A 12 -6.94 -78.95 -30.94
N LEU A 13 -7.19 -78.37 -32.07
CA LEU A 13 -6.63 -78.24 -33.44
C LEU A 13 -7.38 -77.12 -34.20
N ILE A 14 -6.67 -76.30 -34.92
CA ILE A 14 -6.87 -75.84 -36.30
C ILE A 14 -8.30 -75.50 -36.78
N GLY A 15 -8.49 -74.27 -37.22
CA GLY A 15 -9.56 -73.83 -38.09
C GLY A 15 -9.30 -72.41 -38.61
N SER A 16 -8.76 -72.31 -39.80
CA SER A 16 -8.59 -71.11 -40.63
C SER A 16 -9.91 -70.46 -40.92
N MET A 17 -10.04 -69.12 -40.83
CA MET A 17 -10.79 -68.34 -41.82
C MET A 17 -10.67 -66.82 -41.59
N GLN A 18 -10.20 -66.21 -42.64
CA GLN A 18 -10.52 -64.90 -43.20
C GLN A 18 -10.34 -63.63 -42.37
N ARG A 19 -9.38 -62.85 -42.84
CA ARG A 19 -9.12 -61.43 -42.54
C ARG A 19 -10.31 -60.59 -42.98
N VAL A 20 -10.96 -59.92 -42.02
CA VAL A 20 -11.76 -58.72 -42.29
C VAL A 20 -11.07 -57.62 -41.46
N ILE A 21 -10.40 -56.70 -42.19
CA ILE A 21 -9.86 -55.47 -41.64
C ILE A 21 -11.04 -54.51 -41.49
N VAL A 22 -11.53 -54.33 -40.27
CA VAL A 22 -12.44 -53.23 -39.93
C VAL A 22 -11.55 -52.15 -39.35
N ALA A 23 -11.30 -51.09 -40.16
CA ALA A 23 -10.68 -49.87 -39.69
C ALA A 23 -11.67 -49.14 -38.78
N LEU A 24 -11.54 -49.32 -37.47
CA LEU A 24 -12.20 -48.46 -36.48
C LEU A 24 -11.40 -47.16 -36.39
N ALA A 25 -11.90 -46.12 -37.06
CA ALA A 25 -11.46 -44.75 -36.83
C ALA A 25 -11.79 -44.39 -35.40
N ALA A 26 -10.76 -44.37 -34.55
CA ALA A 26 -10.87 -43.86 -33.19
C ALA A 26 -11.13 -42.34 -33.26
N LEU A 27 -12.39 -41.92 -33.22
CA LEU A 27 -12.75 -40.56 -32.83
C LEU A 27 -12.38 -40.41 -31.33
N ALA A 28 -11.17 -39.93 -31.05
CA ALA A 28 -10.84 -39.39 -29.74
C ALA A 28 -11.71 -38.13 -29.52
N PRO A 29 -12.55 -38.08 -28.50
CA PRO A 29 -13.19 -36.82 -28.17
C PRO A 29 -12.06 -35.85 -27.77
N LEU A 30 -11.89 -34.74 -28.53
CA LEU A 30 -11.19 -33.57 -28.01
C LEU A 30 -11.95 -33.13 -26.77
N VAL A 31 -11.47 -33.52 -25.61
CA VAL A 31 -11.85 -32.92 -24.37
C VAL A 31 -11.24 -31.50 -24.41
N LEU A 32 -12.01 -30.55 -24.95
CA LEU A 32 -11.77 -29.14 -24.69
C LEU A 32 -11.91 -29.01 -23.15
N SER A 33 -10.78 -29.05 -22.46
CA SER A 33 -10.74 -28.54 -21.07
C SER A 33 -11.34 -27.14 -21.13
N PRO A 34 -12.40 -26.84 -20.35
CA PRO A 34 -12.85 -25.48 -20.24
C PRO A 34 -11.62 -24.68 -19.80
N ALA A 35 -11.18 -23.73 -20.62
CA ALA A 35 -10.27 -22.71 -20.16
C ALA A 35 -10.95 -22.15 -18.90
N HIS A 36 -10.42 -22.42 -17.72
CA HIS A 36 -10.82 -21.73 -16.52
C HIS A 36 -10.61 -20.27 -16.85
N ALA A 37 -11.71 -19.56 -17.04
CA ALA A 37 -11.65 -18.11 -17.03
C ALA A 37 -11.01 -17.79 -15.67
N GLU A 38 -9.78 -17.29 -15.70
CA GLU A 38 -9.07 -16.86 -14.52
C GLU A 38 -10.03 -15.92 -13.78
N ASP A 39 -10.40 -16.24 -12.54
CA ASP A 39 -11.33 -15.41 -11.79
C ASP A 39 -10.69 -14.03 -11.65
N LYS A 40 -11.19 -13.07 -12.44
CA LYS A 40 -10.72 -11.68 -12.44
C LYS A 40 -11.17 -10.99 -11.16
N GLU A 41 -10.63 -11.47 -10.05
CA GLU A 41 -10.93 -10.96 -8.71
C GLU A 41 -9.63 -10.69 -7.96
N VAL A 42 -9.58 -9.56 -7.24
CA VAL A 42 -8.43 -9.18 -6.43
C VAL A 42 -8.87 -8.42 -5.19
N THR A 43 -8.17 -8.64 -4.07
CA THR A 43 -8.33 -7.82 -2.88
C THR A 43 -7.28 -6.72 -2.87
N ILE A 44 -7.75 -5.46 -2.78
CA ILE A 44 -6.90 -4.27 -2.67
C ILE A 44 -7.14 -3.59 -1.33
N ALA A 45 -6.04 -3.32 -0.61
CA ALA A 45 -6.08 -2.59 0.64
C ALA A 45 -5.92 -1.08 0.40
N TYR A 46 -6.75 -0.29 1.10
CA TYR A 46 -6.59 1.16 1.16
C TYR A 46 -6.63 1.64 2.61
N GLN A 47 -6.19 2.88 2.85
CA GLN A 47 -6.17 3.48 4.17
C GLN A 47 -7.13 4.68 4.22
N GLN A 48 -7.37 5.18 5.43
CA GLN A 48 -8.10 6.44 5.64
C GLN A 48 -7.17 7.63 5.30
N ILE A 49 -6.91 7.83 4.03
CA ILE A 49 -6.11 8.93 3.47
C ILE A 49 -6.97 9.70 2.49
N VAL A 50 -6.94 11.03 2.57
CA VAL A 50 -7.72 11.91 1.69
C VAL A 50 -6.98 12.09 0.38
N ASP A 51 -7.32 11.29 -0.63
CA ASP A 51 -6.67 11.24 -1.93
C ASP A 51 -7.65 11.24 -3.10
N PRO A 52 -7.24 11.72 -4.30
CA PRO A 52 -8.10 11.73 -5.47
C PRO A 52 -8.57 10.34 -5.92
N TRP A 53 -7.72 9.33 -5.83
CA TRP A 53 -8.06 7.96 -6.27
C TRP A 53 -9.22 7.34 -5.47
N VAL A 54 -9.49 7.83 -4.25
CA VAL A 54 -10.64 7.39 -3.45
C VAL A 54 -11.96 7.64 -4.20
N VAL A 55 -12.03 8.69 -5.02
CA VAL A 55 -13.19 8.96 -5.89
C VAL A 55 -13.32 7.88 -6.97
N ALA A 56 -12.19 7.42 -7.53
CA ALA A 56 -12.19 6.35 -8.52
C ALA A 56 -12.62 5.00 -7.92
N ILE A 57 -12.31 4.75 -6.66
CA ILE A 57 -12.84 3.61 -5.89
C ILE A 57 -14.35 3.77 -5.71
N ALA A 58 -14.78 4.93 -5.20
CA ALA A 58 -16.18 5.17 -4.83
C ALA A 58 -17.16 5.07 -6.01
N ASN A 59 -16.72 5.43 -7.21
CA ASN A 59 -17.55 5.45 -8.43
C ASN A 59 -17.37 4.19 -9.32
N GLY A 60 -16.52 3.23 -8.91
CA GLY A 60 -16.27 1.98 -9.64
C GLY A 60 -15.51 2.14 -10.96
N SER A 61 -14.85 3.29 -11.18
CA SER A 61 -14.11 3.52 -12.42
C SER A 61 -12.88 2.61 -12.57
N ILE A 62 -12.27 2.19 -11.46
CA ILE A 62 -11.14 1.26 -11.47
C ILE A 62 -11.60 -0.13 -11.91
N GLU A 63 -12.70 -0.65 -11.36
CA GLU A 63 -13.28 -1.94 -11.78
C GLU A 63 -13.67 -1.92 -13.25
N LYS A 64 -14.26 -0.81 -13.70
CA LYS A 64 -14.64 -0.64 -15.12
C LYS A 64 -13.41 -0.64 -16.03
N ALA A 65 -12.33 0.06 -15.65
CA ALA A 65 -11.11 0.15 -16.43
C ALA A 65 -10.36 -1.17 -16.49
N THR A 66 -10.29 -1.88 -15.37
CA THR A 66 -9.54 -3.14 -15.24
C THR A 66 -10.33 -4.36 -15.69
N SER A 67 -11.67 -4.30 -15.68
CA SER A 67 -12.57 -5.45 -15.84
C SER A 67 -12.35 -6.55 -14.81
N TYR A 68 -11.95 -6.15 -13.58
CA TYR A 68 -11.80 -7.02 -12.42
C TYR A 68 -12.88 -6.70 -11.39
N LYS A 69 -13.31 -7.71 -10.65
CA LYS A 69 -14.01 -7.54 -9.38
C LYS A 69 -12.97 -7.22 -8.32
N ILE A 70 -13.08 -6.06 -7.69
CA ILE A 70 -12.13 -5.63 -6.66
C ILE A 70 -12.80 -5.67 -5.28
N ASN A 71 -12.20 -6.43 -4.36
CA ASN A 71 -12.61 -6.44 -2.97
C ASN A 71 -11.81 -5.38 -2.21
N TRP A 72 -12.37 -4.19 -2.09
CA TRP A 72 -11.75 -3.09 -1.36
C TRP A 72 -11.78 -3.35 0.15
N ARG A 73 -10.62 -3.32 0.79
CA ARG A 73 -10.50 -3.47 2.25
C ARG A 73 -9.80 -2.28 2.86
N GLN A 74 -10.48 -1.64 3.80
CA GLN A 74 -9.92 -0.52 4.55
C GLN A 74 -9.08 -1.00 5.72
N PHE A 75 -7.93 -0.35 5.93
CA PHE A 75 -7.04 -0.59 7.05
C PHE A 75 -6.67 0.73 7.72
N GLU A 76 -6.41 0.68 9.01
CA GLU A 76 -6.13 1.87 9.83
C GLU A 76 -4.69 2.40 9.66
N SER A 77 -3.76 1.58 9.14
CA SER A 77 -2.35 1.96 8.95
C SER A 77 -1.63 1.04 7.97
N GLY A 78 -0.52 1.54 7.39
CA GLY A 78 0.33 0.77 6.48
C GLY A 78 0.94 -0.48 7.12
N ALA A 79 1.19 -0.48 8.43
CA ALA A 79 1.63 -1.68 9.16
C ALA A 79 0.56 -2.79 9.16
N LYS A 80 -0.72 -2.42 9.25
CA LYS A 80 -1.84 -3.36 9.12
C LYS A 80 -1.99 -3.88 7.69
N VAL A 81 -1.80 -3.02 6.68
CA VAL A 81 -1.75 -3.42 5.27
C VAL A 81 -0.60 -4.42 5.03
N ALA A 82 0.61 -4.14 5.52
CA ALA A 82 1.75 -5.07 5.42
C ALA A 82 1.43 -6.46 6.01
N THR A 83 0.77 -6.51 7.15
CA THR A 83 0.34 -7.76 7.78
C THR A 83 -0.65 -8.52 6.89
N ALA A 84 -1.62 -7.84 6.29
CA ALA A 84 -2.61 -8.45 5.40
C ALA A 84 -1.98 -8.92 4.06
N MET A 85 -0.96 -8.20 3.56
CA MET A 85 -0.18 -8.65 2.40
C MET A 85 0.68 -9.87 2.73
N ALA A 86 1.26 -9.92 3.93
CA ALA A 86 2.06 -11.06 4.40
C ALA A 86 1.24 -12.35 4.53
N SER A 87 -0.05 -12.27 4.88
CA SER A 87 -0.96 -13.44 4.90
C SER A 87 -1.36 -13.92 3.51
N GLY A 88 -1.11 -13.12 2.46
CA GLY A 88 -1.54 -13.40 1.09
C GLY A 88 -2.98 -13.02 0.77
N ASP A 89 -3.75 -12.51 1.73
CA ASP A 89 -5.15 -12.09 1.56
C ASP A 89 -5.30 -10.82 0.71
N VAL A 90 -4.27 -10.00 0.69
CA VAL A 90 -4.21 -8.73 -0.05
C VAL A 90 -3.05 -8.79 -1.03
N LYS A 91 -3.33 -8.53 -2.31
CA LYS A 91 -2.32 -8.54 -3.39
C LYS A 91 -1.77 -7.16 -3.71
N VAL A 92 -2.58 -6.14 -3.53
CA VAL A 92 -2.22 -4.73 -3.78
C VAL A 92 -2.62 -3.91 -2.57
N GLY A 93 -1.77 -2.99 -2.11
CA GLY A 93 -2.11 -2.21 -0.92
C GLY A 93 -1.41 -0.87 -0.83
N VAL A 94 -2.15 0.12 -0.31
CA VAL A 94 -1.60 1.43 0.05
C VAL A 94 -0.75 1.29 1.31
N ILE A 95 0.48 1.72 1.21
CA ILE A 95 1.46 1.56 2.27
C ILE A 95 2.49 2.70 2.24
N GLY A 96 2.67 3.38 3.36
CA GLY A 96 3.67 4.44 3.46
C GLY A 96 5.11 3.91 3.36
N SER A 97 6.06 4.79 3.04
CA SER A 97 7.47 4.45 2.84
C SER A 97 8.10 3.70 4.02
N SER A 98 7.77 4.06 5.25
CA SER A 98 8.32 3.42 6.46
C SER A 98 7.78 1.99 6.67
N PRO A 99 6.47 1.72 6.68
CA PRO A 99 5.98 0.35 6.82
C PRO A 99 6.33 -0.54 5.62
N LEU A 100 6.42 0.01 4.40
CA LEU A 100 6.92 -0.73 3.24
C LEU A 100 8.36 -1.16 3.45
N THR A 101 9.24 -0.23 3.88
CA THR A 101 10.64 -0.53 4.18
C THR A 101 10.76 -1.63 5.22
N ALA A 102 9.97 -1.56 6.29
CA ALA A 102 9.96 -2.61 7.32
C ALA A 102 9.55 -3.97 6.74
N ALA A 103 8.49 -4.02 5.94
CA ALA A 103 7.95 -5.24 5.34
C ALA A 103 8.98 -5.93 4.42
N VAL A 104 9.58 -5.17 3.48
CA VAL A 104 10.56 -5.75 2.54
C VAL A 104 11.88 -6.12 3.23
N SER A 105 12.28 -5.40 4.28
CA SER A 105 13.45 -5.76 5.09
C SER A 105 13.22 -7.03 5.94
N GLN A 106 11.98 -7.40 6.20
CA GLN A 106 11.57 -8.64 6.85
C GLN A 106 11.32 -9.79 5.86
N GLY A 107 11.60 -9.58 4.59
CA GLY A 107 11.56 -10.61 3.56
C GLY A 107 10.24 -10.71 2.78
N LEU A 108 9.29 -9.77 2.95
CA LEU A 108 8.12 -9.72 2.08
C LEU A 108 8.54 -9.33 0.66
N ASP A 109 8.14 -10.12 -0.32
CA ASP A 109 8.46 -9.86 -1.73
C ASP A 109 7.42 -8.93 -2.38
N LEU A 110 7.49 -7.67 -1.98
CA LEU A 110 6.63 -6.59 -2.47
C LEU A 110 7.39 -5.70 -3.44
N GLN A 111 6.66 -5.12 -4.39
CA GLN A 111 7.16 -4.04 -5.25
C GLN A 111 6.29 -2.78 -5.10
N LEU A 112 6.94 -1.67 -4.78
CA LEU A 112 6.37 -0.34 -4.91
C LEU A 112 6.25 -0.02 -6.41
N PHE A 113 5.04 0.27 -6.87
CA PHE A 113 4.78 0.51 -8.28
C PHE A 113 4.11 1.86 -8.57
N TRP A 114 3.63 2.53 -7.53
CA TRP A 114 3.02 3.85 -7.60
C TRP A 114 3.33 4.66 -6.35
N ILE A 115 3.75 5.89 -6.52
CA ILE A 115 3.77 6.88 -5.45
C ILE A 115 2.38 7.50 -5.44
N LEU A 116 1.60 7.20 -4.43
CA LEU A 116 0.25 7.72 -4.29
C LEU A 116 0.31 9.23 -4.10
N ASP A 117 1.19 9.65 -3.18
CA ASP A 117 1.47 11.05 -2.92
C ASP A 117 2.86 11.25 -2.27
N ASN A 118 3.39 12.46 -2.40
CA ASN A 118 4.42 12.96 -1.51
C ASN A 118 3.71 13.59 -0.31
N ILE A 119 3.91 13.03 0.88
CA ILE A 119 3.18 13.38 2.11
C ILE A 119 3.26 14.87 2.45
N ASN A 120 4.45 15.47 2.27
CA ASN A 120 4.64 16.92 2.42
C ASN A 120 4.03 17.47 3.75
N GLN A 121 2.98 18.31 3.68
CA GLN A 121 2.34 18.94 4.86
C GLN A 121 1.19 18.10 5.45
N ALA A 122 0.85 16.98 4.82
CA ALA A 122 -0.35 16.21 5.15
C ALA A 122 -0.25 15.38 6.43
N GLU A 123 0.96 15.18 6.93
CA GLU A 123 1.21 14.62 8.26
C GLU A 123 1.84 15.68 9.16
N ALA A 124 1.37 15.78 10.40
CA ALA A 124 1.90 16.74 11.36
C ALA A 124 1.87 16.21 12.80
N MET A 125 2.85 16.65 13.59
CA MET A 125 2.78 16.57 15.04
C MET A 125 1.94 17.75 15.54
N VAL A 126 0.81 17.42 16.13
CA VAL A 126 -0.09 18.39 16.80
C VAL A 126 0.06 18.26 18.31
N VAL A 127 0.13 19.38 19.00
CA VAL A 127 0.15 19.46 20.46
C VAL A 127 -1.14 20.08 20.96
N ARG A 128 -1.71 19.53 22.03
CA ARG A 128 -2.93 20.06 22.65
C ARG A 128 -2.67 21.45 23.23
N ASN A 129 -3.58 22.38 23.01
CA ASN A 129 -3.46 23.72 23.60
C ASN A 129 -3.40 23.67 25.14
N ALA A 130 -4.09 22.72 25.77
CA ALA A 130 -4.10 22.50 27.20
C ALA A 130 -2.84 21.82 27.75
N SER A 131 -1.92 21.33 26.92
CA SER A 131 -0.71 20.62 27.33
C SER A 131 0.45 21.54 27.71
N ASN A 132 0.32 22.85 27.47
CA ASN A 132 1.37 23.86 27.70
C ASN A 132 2.67 23.54 26.91
N VAL A 133 2.58 22.94 25.74
CA VAL A 133 3.69 22.72 24.82
C VAL A 133 3.68 23.81 23.78
N SER A 134 4.71 24.65 23.73
CA SER A 134 4.86 25.74 22.77
C SER A 134 6.09 25.59 21.86
N LYS A 135 7.03 24.74 22.27
CA LYS A 135 8.29 24.46 21.56
C LYS A 135 8.71 23.00 21.80
N PRO A 136 9.57 22.43 20.94
CA PRO A 136 9.99 21.04 21.06
C PRO A 136 10.48 20.63 22.46
N ALA A 137 11.25 21.47 23.14
CA ALA A 137 11.78 21.15 24.47
C ALA A 137 10.70 20.87 25.51
N ASP A 138 9.49 21.42 25.33
CA ASP A 138 8.36 21.24 26.27
C ASP A 138 7.71 19.84 26.13
N LEU A 139 8.13 19.04 25.15
CA LEU A 139 7.67 17.65 25.00
C LEU A 139 8.21 16.71 26.07
N LYS A 140 9.27 17.10 26.82
CA LYS A 140 9.80 16.26 27.89
C LYS A 140 8.74 15.99 28.96
N GLY A 141 8.58 14.71 29.32
CA GLY A 141 7.55 14.23 30.23
C GLY A 141 6.15 14.13 29.64
N LYS A 142 5.95 14.48 28.38
CA LYS A 142 4.65 14.43 27.69
C LYS A 142 4.37 13.08 27.06
N THR A 143 3.09 12.84 26.81
CA THR A 143 2.59 11.62 26.16
C THR A 143 2.26 11.92 24.69
N ILE A 144 2.88 11.18 23.77
CA ILE A 144 2.71 11.31 22.32
C ILE A 144 2.03 10.05 21.77
N GLY A 145 0.87 10.19 21.15
CA GLY A 145 0.20 9.12 20.41
C GLY A 145 0.67 9.06 18.96
N VAL A 146 1.08 7.88 18.48
CA VAL A 146 1.50 7.69 17.08
C VAL A 146 1.33 6.22 16.64
N PRO A 147 0.87 5.91 15.42
CA PRO A 147 0.85 4.54 14.92
C PRO A 147 2.27 4.03 14.69
N PHE A 148 2.69 2.97 15.39
CA PHE A 148 4.05 2.45 15.26
C PHE A 148 4.34 1.88 13.86
N VAL A 149 5.59 2.02 13.43
CA VAL A 149 6.09 1.61 12.11
C VAL A 149 5.48 2.42 10.95
N SER A 150 4.72 3.50 11.22
CA SER A 150 4.23 4.44 10.21
C SER A 150 5.29 5.47 9.81
N THR A 151 5.00 6.26 8.78
CA THR A 151 5.75 7.47 8.39
C THR A 151 5.76 8.49 9.52
N THR A 152 4.64 8.67 10.20
CA THR A 152 4.54 9.55 11.37
C THR A 152 5.36 9.07 12.56
N HIS A 153 5.47 7.76 12.79
CA HIS A 153 6.37 7.23 13.81
C HIS A 153 7.84 7.48 13.46
N TYR A 154 8.22 7.26 12.19
CA TYR A 154 9.54 7.60 11.69
C TYR A 154 9.88 9.07 11.94
N HIS A 155 8.97 9.97 11.55
CA HIS A 155 9.15 11.41 11.76
C HIS A 155 9.10 11.83 13.23
N THR A 156 8.31 11.17 14.08
CA THR A 156 8.33 11.43 15.55
C THR A 156 9.73 11.16 16.11
N MET A 157 10.30 10.01 15.81
CA MET A 157 11.62 9.64 16.32
C MET A 157 12.73 10.52 15.76
N PHE A 158 12.67 10.84 14.46
CA PHE A 158 13.61 11.76 13.83
C PHE A 158 13.52 13.18 14.41
N ALA A 159 12.31 13.70 14.62
CA ALA A 159 12.10 15.01 15.19
C ALA A 159 12.69 15.10 16.63
N LEU A 160 12.42 14.10 17.47
CA LEU A 160 13.01 14.04 18.82
C LEU A 160 14.54 14.02 18.76
N GLN A 161 15.13 13.21 17.89
CA GLN A 161 16.59 13.16 17.68
C GLN A 161 17.14 14.52 17.23
N HIS A 162 16.49 15.15 16.24
CA HIS A 162 16.87 16.46 15.71
C HIS A 162 16.82 17.56 16.78
N TRP A 163 15.86 17.48 17.70
CA TRP A 163 15.70 18.43 18.80
C TRP A 163 16.56 18.10 20.03
N GLY A 164 17.34 17.03 20.00
CA GLY A 164 18.16 16.60 21.13
C GLY A 164 17.35 16.10 22.33
N ILE A 165 16.16 15.55 22.08
CA ILE A 165 15.29 14.97 23.11
C ILE A 165 15.48 13.44 23.09
N ASP A 166 15.91 12.87 24.23
CA ASP A 166 15.97 11.41 24.36
C ASP A 166 14.54 10.85 24.30
N PRO A 167 14.24 9.87 23.44
CA PRO A 167 12.93 9.23 23.41
C PRO A 167 12.46 8.67 24.77
N LYS A 168 13.37 8.42 25.70
CA LYS A 168 13.03 8.01 27.07
C LYS A 168 12.46 9.15 27.91
N ASP A 169 12.71 10.40 27.53
CA ASP A 169 12.16 11.58 28.20
C ASP A 169 10.71 11.88 27.82
N VAL A 170 10.14 11.12 26.85
CA VAL A 170 8.75 11.25 26.40
C VAL A 170 8.06 9.89 26.43
N LYS A 171 6.75 9.88 26.69
CA LYS A 171 5.96 8.65 26.66
C LYS A 171 5.34 8.48 25.26
N ILE A 172 5.91 7.62 24.42
CA ILE A 172 5.40 7.35 23.07
C ILE A 172 4.47 6.14 23.12
N LEU A 173 3.21 6.32 22.72
CA LEU A 173 2.17 5.28 22.73
C LEU A 173 1.84 4.84 21.31
N ASN A 174 1.83 3.51 21.11
CA ASN A 174 1.34 2.93 19.86
C ASN A 174 -0.19 2.97 19.82
N MET A 175 -0.73 3.86 19.00
CA MET A 175 -2.16 4.07 18.86
C MET A 175 -2.54 4.24 17.40
N GLN A 176 -3.64 3.63 16.97
CA GLN A 176 -4.18 3.87 15.64
C GLN A 176 -4.87 5.24 15.56
N PRO A 177 -5.05 5.85 14.38
CA PRO A 177 -5.59 7.21 14.26
C PRO A 177 -6.91 7.43 15.01
N ASN A 178 -7.86 6.49 14.92
CA ASN A 178 -9.13 6.59 15.65
C ASN A 178 -8.96 6.52 17.18
N GLN A 179 -8.00 5.74 17.66
CA GLN A 179 -7.66 5.68 19.09
C GLN A 179 -7.01 6.98 19.57
N ILE A 180 -6.20 7.60 18.71
CA ILE A 180 -5.56 8.90 18.97
C ILE A 180 -6.63 9.97 19.14
N VAL A 181 -7.61 10.06 18.22
CA VAL A 181 -8.72 11.02 18.34
C VAL A 181 -9.45 10.83 19.65
N ALA A 182 -9.84 9.60 19.99
CA ALA A 182 -10.54 9.32 21.24
C ALA A 182 -9.71 9.65 22.51
N ALA A 183 -8.42 9.34 22.50
CA ALA A 183 -7.51 9.67 23.61
C ALA A 183 -7.26 11.19 23.74
N TRP A 184 -7.21 11.89 22.61
CA TRP A 184 -7.08 13.33 22.54
C TRP A 184 -8.28 14.05 23.16
N GLU A 185 -9.50 13.62 22.81
CA GLU A 185 -10.74 14.16 23.36
C GLU A 185 -10.83 14.02 24.88
N ARG A 186 -10.39 12.86 25.42
CA ARG A 186 -10.34 12.63 26.87
C ARG A 186 -9.20 13.35 27.57
N GLY A 187 -8.18 13.79 26.83
CA GLY A 187 -6.98 14.41 27.39
C GLY A 187 -5.92 13.43 27.89
N ASP A 188 -5.96 12.18 27.43
CA ASP A 188 -5.02 11.13 27.83
C ASP A 188 -3.64 11.29 27.17
N ILE A 189 -3.54 12.06 26.10
CA ILE A 189 -2.31 12.37 25.37
C ILE A 189 -2.13 13.88 25.21
N ASP A 190 -0.87 14.33 25.20
CA ASP A 190 -0.50 15.74 25.08
C ASP A 190 -0.22 16.13 23.62
N ALA A 191 0.28 15.20 22.84
CA ALA A 191 0.63 15.37 21.45
C ALA A 191 0.29 14.12 20.63
N ALA A 192 0.17 14.28 19.32
CA ALA A 192 0.05 13.16 18.40
C ALA A 192 0.66 13.52 17.04
N TYR A 193 1.14 12.50 16.31
CA TYR A 193 1.58 12.66 14.93
C TYR A 193 0.71 11.80 14.02
N VAL A 194 -0.11 12.45 13.21
CA VAL A 194 -1.14 11.79 12.39
C VAL A 194 -1.37 12.53 11.07
N TRP A 195 -2.27 11.99 10.26
CA TRP A 195 -2.76 12.50 8.98
C TRP A 195 -4.28 12.70 9.02
N ASN A 196 -4.84 13.30 7.96
CA ASN A 196 -6.29 13.48 7.83
C ASN A 196 -7.01 12.13 7.55
N PRO A 197 -8.21 11.95 8.11
CA PRO A 197 -9.05 12.95 8.81
C PRO A 197 -8.69 13.21 10.29
N ALA A 198 -7.93 12.33 10.95
CA ALA A 198 -7.61 12.50 12.37
C ALA A 198 -6.88 13.84 12.67
N LEU A 199 -5.94 14.25 11.80
CA LEU A 199 -5.22 15.51 11.93
C LEU A 199 -6.17 16.73 12.00
N ALA A 200 -7.20 16.77 11.17
CA ALA A 200 -8.18 17.85 11.16
C ALA A 200 -8.94 17.92 12.50
N GLU A 201 -9.30 16.76 13.07
CA GLU A 201 -9.96 16.72 14.39
C GLU A 201 -9.06 17.27 15.50
N LEU A 202 -7.79 16.86 15.53
CA LEU A 202 -6.85 17.31 16.54
C LEU A 202 -6.56 18.82 16.45
N LYS A 203 -6.50 19.36 15.23
CA LYS A 203 -6.29 20.80 14.98
C LYS A 203 -7.39 21.70 15.55
N LYS A 204 -8.59 21.19 15.83
CA LYS A 204 -9.68 21.97 16.45
C LYS A 204 -9.35 22.44 17.87
N SER A 205 -8.50 21.71 18.59
CA SER A 205 -8.12 22.03 19.97
C SER A 205 -6.60 21.94 20.23
N GLY A 206 -5.82 21.91 19.15
CA GLY A 206 -4.36 21.89 19.18
C GLY A 206 -3.75 22.75 18.09
N HIS A 207 -2.44 22.85 18.10
CA HIS A 207 -1.66 23.51 17.06
C HIS A 207 -0.52 22.63 16.56
N VAL A 208 -0.12 22.84 15.31
CA VAL A 208 0.96 22.09 14.67
C VAL A 208 2.30 22.54 15.26
N LEU A 209 3.09 21.57 15.72
CA LEU A 209 4.47 21.80 16.18
C LEU A 209 5.48 21.62 15.04
N VAL A 210 5.27 20.62 14.18
CA VAL A 210 6.11 20.33 13.00
C VAL A 210 5.32 19.50 12.01
N THR A 211 5.62 19.65 10.72
CA THR A 211 5.03 18.84 9.64
C THR A 211 6.05 17.87 9.05
N SER A 212 5.58 16.84 8.36
CA SER A 212 6.44 15.93 7.58
C SER A 212 7.19 16.68 6.48
N GLY A 213 6.60 17.73 5.90
CA GLY A 213 7.27 18.59 4.93
C GLY A 213 8.46 19.35 5.51
N ASP A 214 8.38 19.79 6.77
CA ASP A 214 9.51 20.45 7.43
C ASP A 214 10.65 19.47 7.68
N LEU A 215 10.34 18.24 8.12
CA LEU A 215 11.33 17.19 8.34
C LEU A 215 11.93 16.66 7.02
N SER A 216 11.16 16.68 5.94
CA SER A 216 11.61 16.34 4.59
C SER A 216 12.69 17.30 4.09
N LYS A 217 12.58 18.60 4.40
CA LYS A 217 13.61 19.61 4.10
C LYS A 217 14.93 19.35 4.84
N LEU A 218 14.88 18.61 5.93
CA LEU A 218 16.04 18.14 6.68
C LEU A 218 16.62 16.80 6.14
N GLY A 219 16.18 16.39 4.95
CA GLY A 219 16.68 15.19 4.27
C GLY A 219 15.97 13.90 4.63
N LYS A 220 14.75 13.97 5.20
CA LYS A 220 13.96 12.79 5.57
C LYS A 220 12.59 12.78 4.87
N PRO A 221 12.55 12.71 3.52
CA PRO A 221 11.29 12.67 2.78
C PRO A 221 10.53 11.38 3.05
N THR A 222 9.20 11.48 3.14
CA THR A 222 8.26 10.36 3.20
C THR A 222 7.23 10.47 2.09
N PHE A 223 6.68 9.34 1.71
CA PHE A 223 5.61 9.24 0.72
C PHE A 223 4.64 8.12 1.12
N ASP A 224 3.41 8.22 0.66
CA ASP A 224 2.53 7.08 0.55
C ASP A 224 2.67 6.46 -0.84
N GLY A 225 2.64 5.15 -0.88
CA GLY A 225 2.77 4.41 -2.13
C GLY A 225 1.78 3.27 -2.21
N ILE A 226 1.71 2.66 -3.38
CA ILE A 226 0.97 1.43 -3.59
C ILE A 226 1.97 0.33 -3.94
N ALA A 227 1.95 -0.74 -3.14
CA ALA A 227 2.77 -1.92 -3.35
C ALA A 227 1.93 -3.10 -3.81
N VAL A 228 2.56 -4.01 -4.52
CA VAL A 228 1.97 -5.25 -5.03
C VAL A 228 2.83 -6.45 -4.62
N ASP A 229 2.20 -7.59 -4.33
CA ASP A 229 2.89 -8.89 -4.33
C ASP A 229 3.56 -9.05 -5.69
N ARG A 230 4.91 -9.19 -5.70
CA ARG A 230 5.70 -9.19 -6.95
C ARG A 230 5.22 -10.24 -7.93
N LYS A 231 5.08 -11.47 -7.45
CA LYS A 231 4.69 -12.59 -8.30
C LYS A 231 3.32 -12.34 -8.91
N TRP A 232 2.35 -11.95 -8.10
CA TRP A 232 1.01 -11.65 -8.57
C TRP A 232 1.01 -10.50 -9.58
N GLY A 233 1.75 -9.43 -9.33
CA GLY A 233 1.85 -8.30 -10.24
C GLY A 233 2.48 -8.67 -11.60
N GLU A 234 3.50 -9.53 -11.60
CA GLU A 234 4.13 -10.04 -12.82
C GLU A 234 3.21 -10.94 -13.66
N GLU A 235 2.32 -11.68 -12.99
CA GLU A 235 1.30 -12.51 -13.63
C GLU A 235 0.12 -11.68 -14.17
N HIS A 236 -0.13 -10.47 -13.64
CA HIS A 236 -1.31 -9.64 -13.95
C HIS A 236 -0.96 -8.26 -14.54
N LYS A 237 0.03 -8.19 -15.43
CA LYS A 237 0.58 -6.91 -15.96
C LYS A 237 -0.46 -6.02 -16.64
N ASP A 238 -1.44 -6.60 -17.34
CA ASP A 238 -2.52 -5.84 -17.98
C ASP A 238 -3.43 -5.15 -16.94
N PHE A 239 -3.79 -5.88 -15.88
CA PHE A 239 -4.51 -5.31 -14.75
C PHE A 239 -3.71 -4.18 -14.11
N MET A 240 -2.43 -4.40 -13.83
CA MET A 240 -1.56 -3.40 -13.17
C MET A 240 -1.42 -2.13 -13.99
N ALA A 241 -1.23 -2.24 -15.31
CA ALA A 241 -1.15 -1.06 -16.20
C ALA A 241 -2.47 -0.26 -16.20
N LYS A 242 -3.61 -0.95 -16.25
CA LYS A 242 -4.95 -0.31 -16.23
C LYS A 242 -5.26 0.29 -14.87
N LEU A 243 -4.87 -0.36 -13.77
CA LEU A 243 -5.00 0.17 -12.42
C LEU A 243 -4.22 1.49 -12.28
N VAL A 244 -2.94 1.49 -12.69
CA VAL A 244 -2.10 2.68 -12.67
C VAL A 244 -2.70 3.80 -13.52
N LYS A 245 -3.20 3.48 -14.72
CA LYS A 245 -3.84 4.50 -15.59
C LYS A 245 -5.06 5.12 -14.92
N ALA A 246 -5.91 4.31 -14.29
CA ALA A 246 -7.10 4.81 -13.61
C ALA A 246 -6.77 5.69 -12.38
N ILE A 247 -5.73 5.34 -11.63
CA ILE A 247 -5.23 6.17 -10.52
C ILE A 247 -4.66 7.49 -11.06
N ALA A 248 -3.79 7.41 -12.07
CA ALA A 248 -3.20 8.59 -12.70
C ALA A 248 -4.25 9.56 -13.24
N ASP A 249 -5.34 9.03 -13.82
CA ASP A 249 -6.45 9.84 -14.35
C ASP A 249 -7.20 10.56 -13.22
N ALA A 250 -7.38 9.94 -12.05
CA ALA A 250 -7.99 10.56 -10.89
C ALA A 250 -7.11 11.71 -10.34
N ASP A 251 -5.80 11.47 -10.22
CA ASP A 251 -4.84 12.48 -9.80
C ASP A 251 -4.78 13.65 -10.80
N ASP A 252 -4.82 13.36 -12.10
CA ASP A 252 -4.86 14.37 -13.16
C ASP A 252 -6.13 15.22 -13.10
N GLN A 253 -7.29 14.63 -12.80
CA GLN A 253 -8.53 15.38 -12.63
C GLN A 253 -8.41 16.39 -11.49
N TYR A 254 -7.82 16.00 -10.35
CA TYR A 254 -7.58 16.92 -9.25
C TYR A 254 -6.56 17.99 -9.64
N ARG A 255 -5.39 17.61 -10.16
CA ARG A 255 -4.32 18.58 -10.51
C ARG A 255 -4.76 19.63 -11.51
N ARG A 256 -5.61 19.28 -12.50
CA ARG A 256 -6.11 20.23 -13.51
C ARG A 256 -7.11 21.22 -12.94
N ASN A 257 -7.93 20.82 -11.99
CA ASN A 257 -9.02 21.63 -11.48
C ASN A 257 -9.23 21.44 -9.96
N PRO A 258 -8.27 21.82 -9.10
CA PRO A 258 -8.40 21.62 -7.64
C PRO A 258 -9.63 22.34 -7.07
N SER A 259 -10.00 23.50 -7.62
CA SER A 259 -11.15 24.28 -7.16
C SER A 259 -12.51 23.59 -7.36
N GLN A 260 -12.60 22.61 -8.24
CA GLN A 260 -13.82 21.79 -8.41
C GLN A 260 -14.00 20.75 -7.30
N TRP A 261 -12.97 20.52 -6.49
CA TRP A 261 -12.99 19.60 -5.36
C TRP A 261 -13.34 20.33 -4.05
N SER A 262 -14.36 21.21 -4.12
CA SER A 262 -14.82 21.99 -2.97
C SER A 262 -15.55 21.13 -1.94
N ALA A 263 -15.79 21.68 -0.75
CA ALA A 263 -16.53 21.03 0.34
C ALA A 263 -17.93 20.54 -0.06
N THR A 264 -18.56 21.15 -1.08
CA THR A 264 -19.88 20.78 -1.58
C THR A 264 -19.84 19.90 -2.83
N SER A 265 -18.65 19.52 -3.28
CA SER A 265 -18.46 18.74 -4.50
C SER A 265 -18.87 17.26 -4.30
N PRO A 266 -19.31 16.58 -5.38
CA PRO A 266 -19.51 15.13 -5.35
C PRO A 266 -18.25 14.35 -4.94
N GLN A 267 -17.08 14.87 -5.27
CA GLN A 267 -15.78 14.27 -4.93
C GLN A 267 -15.56 14.29 -3.40
N ALA A 268 -15.78 15.43 -2.74
CA ALA A 268 -15.68 15.52 -1.29
C ALA A 268 -16.69 14.60 -0.59
N ALA A 269 -17.92 14.52 -1.09
CA ALA A 269 -18.93 13.58 -0.57
C ALA A 269 -18.51 12.11 -0.77
N ALA A 270 -17.91 11.76 -1.92
CA ALA A 270 -17.41 10.41 -2.18
C ALA A 270 -16.25 10.04 -1.24
N ILE A 271 -15.28 10.93 -1.06
CA ILE A 271 -14.14 10.72 -0.17
C ILE A 271 -14.64 10.50 1.27
N THR A 272 -15.44 11.40 1.81
CA THR A 272 -15.92 11.28 3.20
C THR A 272 -16.79 10.05 3.45
N LYS A 273 -17.56 9.62 2.45
CA LYS A 273 -18.31 8.37 2.52
C LYS A 273 -17.41 7.15 2.65
N MET A 274 -16.26 7.17 1.98
CA MET A 274 -15.32 6.04 1.95
C MET A 274 -14.40 5.99 3.17
N ILE A 275 -13.88 7.15 3.59
CA ILE A 275 -12.79 7.19 4.59
C ILE A 275 -13.16 7.92 5.88
N GLY A 276 -14.35 8.52 5.97
CA GLY A 276 -14.75 9.34 7.11
C GLY A 276 -14.27 10.79 7.01
N GLY A 277 -14.31 11.51 8.12
CA GLY A 277 -14.01 12.93 8.18
C GLY A 277 -15.17 13.81 7.71
N THR A 278 -14.92 15.10 7.49
CA THR A 278 -15.94 16.06 7.02
C THR A 278 -15.62 16.53 5.60
N ALA A 279 -16.67 16.78 4.81
CA ALA A 279 -16.49 17.29 3.46
C ALA A 279 -15.83 18.69 3.44
N ALA A 280 -15.96 19.46 4.53
CA ALA A 280 -15.33 20.76 4.68
C ALA A 280 -13.81 20.68 4.72
N ASP A 281 -13.25 19.58 5.26
CA ASP A 281 -11.81 19.41 5.41
C ASP A 281 -11.14 18.84 4.15
N VAL A 282 -11.92 18.30 3.20
CA VAL A 282 -11.37 17.62 2.01
C VAL A 282 -10.51 18.53 1.13
N PRO A 283 -10.92 19.77 0.78
CA PRO A 283 -10.11 20.64 -0.07
C PRO A 283 -8.76 20.98 0.54
N GLU A 284 -8.74 21.33 1.84
CA GLU A 284 -7.49 21.58 2.57
C GLU A 284 -6.63 20.31 2.57
N SER A 285 -7.21 19.17 2.96
CA SER A 285 -6.50 17.89 3.06
C SER A 285 -5.80 17.52 1.75
N LEU A 286 -6.50 17.58 0.62
CA LEU A 286 -5.93 17.32 -0.71
C LEU A 286 -4.77 18.26 -1.05
N SER A 287 -4.85 19.53 -0.65
CA SER A 287 -3.82 20.53 -0.95
C SER A 287 -2.53 20.35 -0.17
N LEU A 288 -2.54 19.57 0.89
CA LEU A 288 -1.36 19.31 1.74
C LEU A 288 -0.39 18.30 1.12
N TYR A 289 -0.87 17.48 0.18
CA TYR A 289 -0.09 16.49 -0.56
C TYR A 289 0.43 17.06 -1.89
N ALA A 290 1.41 16.37 -2.45
CA ALA A 290 1.79 16.58 -3.85
C ALA A 290 1.69 15.24 -4.60
N TYR A 291 0.94 15.25 -5.70
CA TYR A 291 0.64 14.06 -6.51
C TYR A 291 1.56 14.03 -7.74
N PRO A 292 2.52 13.09 -7.83
CA PRO A 292 3.39 12.99 -9.01
C PRO A 292 2.60 12.64 -10.27
N THR A 293 2.99 13.22 -11.39
CA THR A 293 2.43 12.88 -12.71
C THR A 293 2.89 11.49 -13.14
N LEU A 294 2.17 10.88 -14.07
CA LEU A 294 2.53 9.56 -14.63
C LEU A 294 3.96 9.56 -15.22
N ALA A 295 4.41 10.68 -15.83
CA ALA A 295 5.77 10.81 -16.35
C ALA A 295 6.81 10.89 -15.23
N GLU A 296 6.53 11.64 -14.15
CA GLU A 296 7.42 11.72 -12.98
C GLU A 296 7.55 10.37 -12.29
N GLN A 297 6.46 9.59 -12.20
CA GLN A 297 6.47 8.23 -11.65
C GLN A 297 7.50 7.33 -12.36
N ALA A 298 7.53 7.36 -13.69
CA ALA A 298 8.44 6.53 -14.49
C ALA A 298 9.89 7.06 -14.48
N SER A 299 10.14 8.27 -14.00
CA SER A 299 11.46 8.90 -13.97
C SER A 299 12.27 8.53 -12.72
N PRO A 300 13.60 8.82 -12.71
CA PRO A 300 14.43 8.68 -11.51
C PRO A 300 13.99 9.56 -10.33
N GLN A 301 13.14 10.56 -10.59
CA GLN A 301 12.55 11.39 -9.55
C GLN A 301 11.71 10.56 -8.56
N TRP A 302 11.13 9.43 -9.04
CA TRP A 302 10.39 8.50 -8.20
C TRP A 302 10.82 7.05 -8.42
N LEU A 303 10.16 6.30 -9.31
CA LEU A 303 10.31 4.85 -9.42
C LEU A 303 11.39 4.41 -10.41
N GLY A 304 11.66 5.22 -11.45
CA GLY A 304 12.59 4.88 -12.51
C GLY A 304 14.07 5.02 -12.12
N GLY A 305 14.96 4.64 -13.04
CA GLY A 305 16.40 4.80 -12.87
C GLY A 305 17.11 3.72 -12.03
N GLY A 306 16.40 2.68 -11.60
CA GLY A 306 16.99 1.59 -10.81
C GLY A 306 17.65 2.09 -9.52
N SER A 307 18.98 1.97 -9.40
CA SER A 307 19.72 2.42 -8.22
C SER A 307 19.73 3.95 -8.02
N SER A 308 19.38 4.74 -9.05
CA SER A 308 19.21 6.20 -8.94
C SER A 308 17.79 6.63 -8.61
N SER A 309 16.85 5.69 -8.43
CA SER A 309 15.49 5.97 -7.99
C SER A 309 15.48 6.67 -6.64
N ARG A 310 14.80 7.83 -6.56
CA ARG A 310 14.63 8.53 -5.28
C ARG A 310 13.77 7.76 -4.30
N ALA A 311 12.76 7.01 -4.79
CA ALA A 311 11.97 6.13 -3.94
C ALA A 311 12.84 5.03 -3.32
N ALA A 312 13.71 4.37 -4.11
CA ALA A 312 14.64 3.37 -3.59
C ALA A 312 15.62 3.95 -2.56
N ALA A 313 16.13 5.17 -2.82
CA ALA A 313 16.99 5.88 -1.88
C ALA A 313 16.26 6.18 -0.56
N ALA A 314 15.01 6.65 -0.62
CA ALA A 314 14.19 6.92 0.58
C ALA A 314 13.93 5.64 1.39
N LEU A 315 13.63 4.50 0.72
CA LEU A 315 13.49 3.20 1.41
C LEU A 315 14.79 2.80 2.11
N LYS A 316 15.94 2.97 1.45
CA LYS A 316 17.25 2.67 2.03
C LYS A 316 17.55 3.53 3.26
N ASP A 317 17.33 4.84 3.18
CA ASP A 317 17.55 5.75 4.31
C ASP A 317 16.62 5.43 5.48
N THR A 318 15.35 5.15 5.18
CA THR A 318 14.38 4.72 6.18
C THR A 318 14.80 3.40 6.85
N SER A 319 15.37 2.45 6.09
CA SER A 319 15.81 1.18 6.64
C SER A 319 16.97 1.30 7.63
N ALA A 320 17.93 2.17 7.35
CA ALA A 320 19.03 2.45 8.27
C ALA A 320 18.49 2.96 9.61
N PHE A 321 17.53 3.88 9.56
CA PHE A 321 16.86 4.40 10.74
C PHE A 321 16.06 3.32 11.49
N LEU A 322 15.25 2.51 10.77
CA LEU A 322 14.47 1.43 11.39
C LEU A 322 15.37 0.38 12.07
N LYS A 323 16.55 0.12 11.52
CA LYS A 323 17.53 -0.76 12.14
C LYS A 323 18.09 -0.15 13.43
N GLU A 324 18.46 1.12 13.43
CA GLU A 324 18.89 1.85 14.63
C GLU A 324 17.81 1.80 15.72
N GLN A 325 16.55 1.96 15.34
CA GLN A 325 15.40 1.86 16.23
C GLN A 325 15.00 0.41 16.60
N LYS A 326 15.80 -0.59 16.18
CA LYS A 326 15.55 -2.04 16.40
C LYS A 326 14.16 -2.51 15.93
N ARG A 327 13.62 -1.88 14.87
CA ARG A 327 12.36 -2.26 14.23
C ARG A 327 12.56 -3.30 13.13
N ILE A 328 13.75 -3.36 12.57
CA ILE A 328 14.21 -4.41 11.67
C ILE A 328 15.59 -4.92 12.15
N SER A 329 15.89 -6.18 11.89
CA SER A 329 17.17 -6.81 12.28
C SER A 329 18.26 -6.58 11.24
N GLU A 330 17.91 -6.57 9.95
CA GLU A 330 18.85 -6.52 8.85
C GLU A 330 18.40 -5.51 7.78
N LEU A 331 19.38 -5.03 7.01
CA LEU A 331 19.13 -4.20 5.83
C LEU A 331 19.08 -5.10 4.61
N ALA A 332 18.15 -4.83 3.69
CA ALA A 332 18.22 -5.45 2.38
C ALA A 332 19.47 -4.96 1.63
N PRO A 333 20.14 -5.81 0.85
CA PRO A 333 21.37 -5.44 0.15
C PRO A 333 21.13 -4.39 -0.94
N ASP A 334 19.91 -4.34 -1.49
CA ASP A 334 19.55 -3.41 -2.57
C ASP A 334 18.04 -3.12 -2.55
N TYR A 335 17.69 -1.88 -2.19
CA TYR A 335 16.29 -1.42 -2.12
C TYR A 335 15.69 -1.08 -3.49
N SER A 336 16.50 -0.93 -4.55
CA SER A 336 15.99 -0.71 -5.91
C SER A 336 15.21 -1.91 -6.45
N LYS A 337 15.44 -3.11 -5.92
CA LYS A 337 14.68 -4.32 -6.26
C LYS A 337 13.22 -4.28 -5.82
N PHE A 338 12.88 -3.44 -4.85
CA PHE A 338 11.53 -3.28 -4.32
C PHE A 338 10.76 -2.13 -4.97
N VAL A 339 11.30 -1.55 -6.04
CA VAL A 339 10.69 -0.42 -6.76
C VAL A 339 10.63 -0.76 -8.24
N THR A 340 9.51 -0.46 -8.91
CA THR A 340 9.36 -0.71 -10.33
C THR A 340 8.59 0.39 -11.05
N PRO A 341 9.13 0.99 -12.13
CA PRO A 341 8.41 1.90 -13.01
C PRO A 341 7.57 1.18 -14.07
N ALA A 342 7.71 -0.16 -14.19
CA ALA A 342 7.22 -0.92 -15.35
C ALA A 342 5.72 -0.73 -15.61
N TYR A 343 4.90 -0.64 -14.56
CA TYR A 343 3.46 -0.47 -14.71
C TYR A 343 3.09 0.98 -15.08
N ALA A 344 3.84 1.98 -14.59
CA ALA A 344 3.68 3.36 -15.03
C ALA A 344 4.07 3.52 -16.51
N GLU A 345 5.19 2.92 -16.92
CA GLU A 345 5.62 2.88 -18.33
C GLU A 345 4.61 2.16 -19.25
N ALA A 346 3.99 1.09 -18.75
CA ALA A 346 2.93 0.41 -19.47
C ALA A 346 1.65 1.26 -19.57
N ALA A 347 1.26 1.92 -18.49
CA ALA A 347 0.10 2.80 -18.44
C ALA A 347 0.22 4.00 -19.41
N MET A 348 1.43 4.54 -19.61
CA MET A 348 1.69 5.62 -20.58
C MET A 348 1.38 5.21 -22.04
N LYS A 349 1.34 3.92 -22.33
CA LYS A 349 1.03 3.38 -23.68
C LYS A 349 -0.46 3.10 -23.89
N LEU A 350 -1.26 3.16 -22.82
CA LEU A 350 -2.72 3.00 -22.90
C LEU A 350 -3.36 4.30 -23.38
N LYS A 351 -4.34 4.17 -24.29
CA LYS A 351 -5.09 5.30 -24.85
C LYS A 351 -6.15 5.81 -23.85
#